data_73eef344ae96633e283654e8e76f829b
#
_entry.id   73eef344ae96633e283654e8e76f829b
#
_cell.length_a   1.000
_cell.length_b   1.000
_cell.length_c   1.000
_cell.angle_alpha   90.00
_cell.angle_beta   90.00
_cell.angle_gamma   90.00
#
_symmetry.space_group_name_H-M   'P 1'
#
loop_
_entity.id
_entity.type
_entity.pdbx_description
1 polymer ?
#
loop_
_entity_poly.entity_id
_entity_poly.type
_entity_poly.pdbx_seq_one_letter_code
_entity_poly.pdbx_strand_id
1 'polypeptide(L)'
;MNLRLSSKQIQTFAVLFCMIVMNISLSARADNSPLLIKDLGEGHCLVRVNTNQKYLLLPVEDASPDVRISMIVNNKEVKNFDVRLAIHKVDYFVPVDLSDYSGKLISFKFKMNSNDPVRVNLSPDNTACCKEMKLSDTFDTSNREKFRPTYHFSPLYGWMNDPNGMVYKDGEYHLFYQYNPYGSKWGNMNWGHAISKDLVNWEHRPVAIAPDAFGTIFSGSAVIDHHNTAGFGAGAIVAIYTQNGDRQVQSIAYSTDNGRTFTKYENNPVLVSEARDFRDPKVFWYEGTKRWIMVLAVGQEMQIFSSPNLKDWTFESCFGKGHGAHGNVWECPDLFELPVEGTNEKKWVLLCSLGDGPFGDSATQYFVGSFNGKEFVNESPSKTKWMDWGKDHYATVTWSDAPDNRRIAIAWMSNWQYANDVPTSQYRSPNSVPRDLSLFTVDGETYLQSAPSPELLKLRDISKKRSFKVNGTRTIKDMIAGNEGAYEIELTIENQYADVIGFRLYNDKGEEVDMQYDMKEKKFSMDRRKSGDVGFNENFPMLTWTAIESGKDELKLRLFVDKSSVEAFGDG
;
A
#
# COMPACT_ATOMS: atom_id res chain seq x y z
N MET A 1 -32.26 -26.50 2.50
CA MET A 1 -32.57 -27.27 3.71
C MET A 1 -31.56 -26.87 4.77
N ASN A 2 -31.92 -25.84 5.57
CA ASN A 2 -31.02 -25.25 6.57
C ASN A 2 -31.02 -26.13 7.85
N LEU A 3 -29.94 -26.82 8.11
CA LEU A 3 -29.72 -27.51 9.39
C LEU A 3 -29.18 -26.51 10.40
N ARG A 4 -30.03 -25.98 11.28
CA ARG A 4 -29.64 -25.29 12.51
C ARG A 4 -29.22 -26.33 13.55
N LEU A 5 -27.95 -26.38 13.88
CA LEU A 5 -27.47 -27.16 15.04
C LEU A 5 -27.94 -26.46 16.33
N SER A 6 -28.46 -27.23 17.27
CA SER A 6 -28.95 -26.70 18.55
C SER A 6 -27.79 -26.37 19.48
N SER A 7 -28.00 -25.40 20.38
CA SER A 7 -27.00 -24.93 21.37
C SER A 7 -26.41 -26.09 22.23
N LYS A 8 -27.12 -27.19 22.42
CA LYS A 8 -26.62 -28.38 23.10
C LYS A 8 -25.57 -29.14 22.28
N GLN A 9 -25.67 -29.17 20.95
CA GLN A 9 -24.69 -29.86 20.11
C GLN A 9 -23.38 -29.08 20.03
N ILE A 10 -23.43 -27.75 20.07
CA ILE A 10 -22.22 -26.87 20.12
C ILE A 10 -21.50 -27.06 21.46
N GLN A 11 -22.22 -27.14 22.58
CA GLN A 11 -21.62 -27.42 23.90
C GLN A 11 -21.00 -28.82 23.99
N THR A 12 -21.60 -29.83 23.38
CA THR A 12 -21.07 -31.19 23.38
C THR A 12 -19.79 -31.29 22.56
N PHE A 13 -19.69 -30.58 21.42
CA PHE A 13 -18.45 -30.52 20.63
C PHE A 13 -17.34 -29.75 21.36
N ALA A 14 -17.67 -28.65 22.05
CA ALA A 14 -16.69 -27.90 22.84
C ALA A 14 -16.17 -28.71 24.05
N VAL A 15 -17.03 -29.47 24.71
CA VAL A 15 -16.64 -30.30 25.85
C VAL A 15 -15.83 -31.54 25.41
N LEU A 16 -16.17 -32.17 24.29
CA LEU A 16 -15.37 -33.27 23.73
C LEU A 16 -13.99 -32.82 23.28
N PHE A 17 -13.90 -31.61 22.69
CA PHE A 17 -12.63 -31.01 22.28
C PHE A 17 -11.76 -30.62 23.48
N CYS A 18 -12.34 -30.12 24.58
CA CYS A 18 -11.63 -29.86 25.83
C CYS A 18 -11.17 -31.17 26.54
N MET A 19 -11.94 -32.26 26.49
CA MET A 19 -11.54 -33.53 27.12
C MET A 19 -10.41 -34.23 26.37
N ILE A 20 -10.31 -34.10 25.05
CA ILE A 20 -9.17 -34.63 24.27
C ILE A 20 -7.88 -33.87 24.62
N VAL A 21 -7.97 -32.58 24.93
CA VAL A 21 -6.80 -31.76 25.36
C VAL A 21 -6.36 -32.12 26.80
N MET A 22 -7.28 -32.55 27.71
CA MET A 22 -6.92 -32.92 29.08
C MET A 22 -6.32 -34.33 29.22
N ASN A 23 -6.62 -35.27 28.33
CA ASN A 23 -6.11 -36.65 28.43
C ASN A 23 -4.72 -36.87 27.75
N ILE A 24 -4.13 -35.87 27.12
CA ILE A 24 -2.78 -35.98 26.55
C ILE A 24 -1.68 -35.60 27.57
N SER A 25 -2.05 -35.30 28.81
CA SER A 25 -1.10 -34.82 29.83
C SER A 25 -0.43 -35.91 30.68
N LEU A 26 -0.66 -37.19 30.44
CA LEU A 26 0.02 -38.26 31.20
C LEU A 26 0.59 -39.33 30.28
N SER A 27 1.83 -39.17 29.98
CA SER A 27 2.92 -40.07 29.61
C SER A 27 3.65 -39.67 28.29
N ALA A 28 4.39 -38.60 28.32
CA ALA A 28 5.48 -38.43 27.40
C ALA A 28 6.70 -37.92 28.18
N ARG A 29 7.82 -38.61 28.10
CA ARG A 29 9.14 -38.03 28.36
C ARG A 29 9.12 -36.63 27.77
N ALA A 30 9.47 -35.60 28.56
CA ALA A 30 9.54 -34.25 28.09
C ALA A 30 10.51 -34.23 26.89
N ASP A 31 9.96 -34.12 25.70
CA ASP A 31 10.74 -33.84 24.52
C ASP A 31 11.15 -32.38 24.65
N ASN A 32 12.39 -32.14 25.06
CA ASN A 32 12.98 -30.82 25.29
C ASN A 32 13.35 -30.11 23.99
N SER A 33 12.84 -30.59 22.84
CA SER A 33 13.04 -29.90 21.56
C SER A 33 12.44 -28.48 21.62
N PRO A 34 13.20 -27.45 21.24
CA PRO A 34 12.69 -26.07 21.22
C PRO A 34 11.55 -25.88 20.20
N LEU A 35 11.45 -26.76 19.21
CA LEU A 35 10.39 -26.80 18.21
C LEU A 35 9.86 -28.24 18.11
N LEU A 36 8.59 -28.45 18.41
CA LEU A 36 7.92 -29.74 18.33
C LEU A 36 6.68 -29.63 17.46
N ILE A 37 6.62 -30.42 16.40
CA ILE A 37 5.47 -30.50 15.47
C ILE A 37 4.76 -31.82 15.72
N LYS A 38 3.44 -31.74 15.95
CA LYS A 38 2.55 -32.91 16.18
C LYS A 38 1.44 -32.96 15.15
N ASP A 39 1.28 -34.12 14.54
CA ASP A 39 0.10 -34.47 13.78
C ASP A 39 -1.05 -34.78 14.76
N LEU A 40 -2.20 -34.14 14.58
CA LEU A 40 -3.42 -34.38 15.35
C LEU A 40 -4.45 -35.16 14.52
N GLY A 41 -4.10 -35.57 13.30
CA GLY A 41 -4.98 -36.23 12.34
C GLY A 41 -5.82 -35.30 11.50
N GLU A 42 -6.34 -35.79 10.39
CA GLU A 42 -7.20 -35.06 9.45
C GLU A 42 -6.62 -33.69 8.97
N GLY A 43 -5.29 -33.61 8.83
CA GLY A 43 -4.57 -32.38 8.44
C GLY A 43 -4.38 -31.37 9.57
N HIS A 44 -4.87 -31.64 10.78
CA HIS A 44 -4.65 -30.75 11.92
C HIS A 44 -3.23 -30.89 12.48
N CYS A 45 -2.57 -29.76 12.66
CA CYS A 45 -1.22 -29.66 13.19
C CYS A 45 -1.17 -28.80 14.44
N LEU A 46 -0.30 -29.22 15.37
CA LEU A 46 0.08 -28.45 16.55
C LEU A 46 1.60 -28.28 16.54
N VAL A 47 2.04 -27.03 16.47
CA VAL A 47 3.45 -26.66 16.64
C VAL A 47 3.62 -26.07 18.03
N ARG A 48 4.51 -26.65 18.84
CA ARG A 48 4.91 -26.10 20.14
C ARG A 48 6.31 -25.52 20.04
N VAL A 49 6.44 -24.32 20.58
CA VAL A 49 7.70 -23.57 20.60
C VAL A 49 8.02 -23.20 22.05
N ASN A 50 9.22 -23.57 22.48
CA ASN A 50 9.79 -23.14 23.77
C ASN A 50 11.23 -22.67 23.48
N THR A 51 11.40 -21.37 23.29
CA THR A 51 12.65 -20.80 22.82
C THR A 51 12.85 -19.37 23.27
N ASN A 52 14.11 -18.91 23.25
CA ASN A 52 14.48 -17.51 23.34
C ASN A 52 14.85 -16.92 21.96
N GLN A 53 14.80 -17.73 20.89
CA GLN A 53 15.07 -17.24 19.55
C GLN A 53 13.96 -16.29 19.09
N LYS A 54 14.36 -15.32 18.27
CA LYS A 54 13.51 -14.18 17.92
C LYS A 54 12.36 -14.56 16.98
N TYR A 55 12.58 -15.51 16.07
CA TYR A 55 11.62 -15.81 14.99
C TYR A 55 11.28 -17.29 14.90
N LEU A 56 10.01 -17.57 14.60
CA LEU A 56 9.60 -18.79 13.92
C LEU A 56 9.50 -18.47 12.43
N LEU A 57 10.29 -19.14 11.58
CA LEU A 57 10.26 -19.00 10.14
C LEU A 57 9.28 -20.01 9.55
N LEU A 58 8.23 -19.51 8.91
CA LEU A 58 7.21 -20.31 8.24
C LEU A 58 7.54 -20.43 6.75
N PRO A 59 7.65 -21.66 6.22
CA PRO A 59 7.86 -21.90 4.80
C PRO A 59 6.58 -21.64 4.01
N VAL A 60 6.65 -20.86 2.94
CA VAL A 60 5.54 -20.46 2.08
C VAL A 60 5.68 -21.04 0.69
N GLU A 61 4.55 -21.47 0.12
CA GLU A 61 4.38 -21.82 -1.28
C GLU A 61 3.21 -21.01 -1.84
N ASP A 62 3.47 -20.05 -2.73
CA ASP A 62 2.47 -19.10 -3.24
C ASP A 62 1.27 -19.75 -3.94
N ALA A 63 1.45 -20.97 -4.47
CA ALA A 63 0.39 -21.74 -5.10
C ALA A 63 -0.48 -22.51 -4.09
N SER A 64 -0.06 -22.63 -2.83
CA SER A 64 -0.83 -23.33 -1.78
C SER A 64 -2.03 -22.50 -1.35
N PRO A 65 -3.11 -23.16 -0.86
CA PRO A 65 -4.24 -22.45 -0.27
C PRO A 65 -3.86 -21.76 1.04
N ASP A 66 -4.62 -20.74 1.41
CA ASP A 66 -4.48 -20.08 2.69
C ASP A 66 -4.84 -21.03 3.85
N VAL A 67 -4.02 -21.00 4.87
CA VAL A 67 -4.18 -21.75 6.11
C VAL A 67 -4.29 -20.78 7.27
N ARG A 68 -5.41 -20.81 8.02
CA ARG A 68 -5.58 -20.03 9.24
C ARG A 68 -4.72 -20.61 10.35
N ILE A 69 -3.83 -19.78 10.90
CA ILE A 69 -2.99 -20.13 12.06
C ILE A 69 -3.48 -19.37 13.28
N SER A 70 -3.73 -20.10 14.38
CA SER A 70 -3.96 -19.53 15.70
C SER A 70 -2.70 -19.63 16.54
N MET A 71 -2.16 -18.51 16.96
CA MET A 71 -1.05 -18.41 17.91
C MET A 71 -1.59 -18.30 19.34
N ILE A 72 -1.18 -19.23 20.20
CA ILE A 72 -1.65 -19.38 21.57
C ILE A 72 -0.46 -19.26 22.52
N VAL A 73 -0.54 -18.37 23.49
CA VAL A 73 0.47 -18.17 24.53
C VAL A 73 -0.18 -18.35 25.88
N ASN A 74 0.39 -19.21 26.72
CA ASN A 74 -0.16 -19.52 28.06
C ASN A 74 -1.68 -19.86 28.02
N ASN A 75 -2.11 -20.67 27.06
CA ASN A 75 -3.49 -21.08 26.78
C ASN A 75 -4.46 -19.95 26.37
N LYS A 76 -3.96 -18.76 26.06
CA LYS A 76 -4.75 -17.67 25.51
C LYS A 76 -4.36 -17.45 24.04
N GLU A 77 -5.34 -17.45 23.14
CA GLU A 77 -5.12 -17.04 21.78
C GLU A 77 -4.74 -15.54 21.74
N VAL A 78 -3.61 -15.24 21.12
CA VAL A 78 -3.06 -13.88 21.07
C VAL A 78 -3.03 -13.31 19.67
N LYS A 79 -3.06 -14.17 18.63
CA LYS A 79 -3.00 -13.74 17.23
C LYS A 79 -3.59 -14.81 16.31
N ASN A 80 -4.27 -14.35 15.27
CA ASN A 80 -4.70 -15.18 14.12
C ASN A 80 -4.22 -14.53 12.83
N PHE A 81 -3.77 -15.36 11.90
CA PHE A 81 -3.33 -14.91 10.58
C PHE A 81 -3.39 -16.04 9.56
N ASP A 82 -3.45 -15.70 8.28
CA ASP A 82 -3.47 -16.65 7.18
C ASP A 82 -2.10 -16.73 6.52
N VAL A 83 -1.65 -17.95 6.20
CA VAL A 83 -0.39 -18.20 5.50
C VAL A 83 -0.59 -19.29 4.46
N ARG A 84 0.01 -19.15 3.30
CA ARG A 84 0.10 -20.19 2.28
C ARG A 84 1.24 -21.14 2.61
N LEU A 85 1.02 -21.99 3.61
CA LEU A 85 2.04 -22.93 4.07
C LEU A 85 2.46 -23.89 2.95
N ALA A 86 3.77 -24.12 2.82
CA ALA A 86 4.35 -24.95 1.79
C ALA A 86 3.90 -26.41 1.91
N ILE A 87 3.25 -26.93 0.88
CA ILE A 87 2.85 -28.34 0.77
C ILE A 87 3.95 -29.14 0.06
N HIS A 88 4.36 -28.74 -1.12
CA HIS A 88 5.28 -29.47 -1.99
C HIS A 88 6.69 -28.89 -2.00
N LYS A 89 6.81 -27.56 -2.10
CA LYS A 89 8.08 -26.83 -2.20
C LYS A 89 8.03 -25.54 -1.39
N VAL A 90 9.18 -25.03 -1.00
CA VAL A 90 9.29 -23.73 -0.35
C VAL A 90 9.70 -22.69 -1.39
N ASP A 91 8.84 -21.68 -1.62
CA ASP A 91 9.18 -20.55 -2.47
C ASP A 91 9.99 -19.51 -1.69
N TYR A 92 9.60 -19.23 -0.44
CA TYR A 92 10.29 -18.31 0.49
C TYR A 92 9.85 -18.57 1.95
N PHE A 93 10.44 -17.83 2.88
CA PHE A 93 10.05 -17.86 4.30
C PHE A 93 9.45 -16.52 4.73
N VAL A 94 8.55 -16.58 5.72
CA VAL A 94 8.06 -15.41 6.44
C VAL A 94 8.32 -15.56 7.95
N PRO A 95 8.68 -14.47 8.66
CA PRO A 95 8.97 -14.52 10.09
C PRO A 95 7.70 -14.30 10.92
N VAL A 96 7.52 -15.08 11.96
CA VAL A 96 6.66 -14.73 13.09
C VAL A 96 7.55 -14.25 14.22
N ASP A 97 7.45 -12.97 14.59
CA ASP A 97 8.23 -12.41 15.69
C ASP A 97 7.74 -12.95 17.04
N LEU A 98 8.64 -13.54 17.80
CA LEU A 98 8.40 -14.14 19.11
C LEU A 98 9.01 -13.32 20.27
N SER A 99 9.60 -12.16 19.99
CA SER A 99 10.38 -11.37 20.96
C SER A 99 9.59 -11.04 22.23
N ASP A 100 8.30 -10.72 22.11
CA ASP A 100 7.42 -10.40 23.25
C ASP A 100 7.04 -11.64 24.08
N TYR A 101 7.37 -12.82 23.59
CA TYR A 101 6.97 -14.10 24.17
C TYR A 101 8.17 -14.96 24.58
N SER A 102 9.36 -14.39 24.66
CA SER A 102 10.59 -15.08 25.07
C SER A 102 10.39 -15.82 26.40
N GLY A 103 10.78 -17.09 26.45
CA GLY A 103 10.64 -17.95 27.61
C GLY A 103 9.21 -18.40 27.94
N LYS A 104 8.20 -18.05 27.12
CA LYS A 104 6.83 -18.53 27.27
C LYS A 104 6.59 -19.75 26.41
N LEU A 105 5.64 -20.59 26.83
CA LEU A 105 5.16 -21.69 25.97
C LEU A 105 4.21 -21.14 24.91
N ILE A 106 4.65 -21.25 23.65
CA ILE A 106 3.88 -20.82 22.49
C ILE A 106 3.36 -22.05 21.75
N SER A 107 2.14 -21.99 21.29
CA SER A 107 1.57 -23.02 20.42
C SER A 107 0.94 -22.40 19.19
N PHE A 108 1.16 -23.01 18.03
CA PHE A 108 0.49 -22.66 16.78
C PHE A 108 -0.40 -23.84 16.40
N LYS A 109 -1.67 -23.53 16.12
CA LYS A 109 -2.65 -24.52 15.64
C LYS A 109 -3.11 -24.13 14.26
N PHE A 110 -3.15 -25.10 13.36
CA PHE A 110 -3.67 -24.91 12.02
C PHE A 110 -4.17 -26.22 11.42
N LYS A 111 -4.96 -26.11 10.36
CA LYS A 111 -5.40 -27.23 9.55
C LYS A 111 -4.89 -27.05 8.13
N MET A 112 -4.09 -27.99 7.64
CA MET A 112 -3.65 -28.00 6.26
C MET A 112 -4.84 -28.21 5.33
N ASN A 113 -4.99 -27.34 4.33
CA ASN A 113 -5.99 -27.44 3.29
C ASN A 113 -5.31 -27.90 2.00
N SER A 114 -6.01 -28.70 1.19
CA SER A 114 -5.55 -29.08 -0.14
C SER A 114 -6.53 -28.56 -1.18
N ASN A 115 -6.03 -27.96 -2.25
CA ASN A 115 -6.81 -27.62 -3.44
C ASN A 115 -6.95 -28.83 -4.40
N ASP A 116 -6.23 -29.93 -4.12
CA ASP A 116 -6.29 -31.11 -4.96
C ASP A 116 -7.62 -31.87 -4.71
N PRO A 117 -8.46 -32.08 -5.74
CA PRO A 117 -9.67 -32.89 -5.64
C PRO A 117 -9.40 -34.36 -5.31
N VAL A 118 -8.18 -34.85 -5.57
CA VAL A 118 -7.69 -36.13 -5.03
C VAL A 118 -7.23 -35.85 -3.61
N ARG A 119 -8.00 -36.27 -2.62
CA ARG A 119 -7.70 -36.13 -1.19
C ARG A 119 -6.30 -36.64 -0.87
N VAL A 120 -5.30 -35.79 -1.04
CA VAL A 120 -3.96 -36.08 -0.51
C VAL A 120 -4.09 -36.04 1.01
N ASN A 121 -3.70 -37.14 1.65
CA ASN A 121 -3.66 -37.20 3.10
C ASN A 121 -2.52 -36.31 3.58
N LEU A 122 -2.81 -35.03 3.80
CA LEU A 122 -1.84 -34.05 4.27
C LEU A 122 -1.53 -34.34 5.73
N SER A 123 -0.34 -34.85 5.97
CA SER A 123 0.19 -35.01 7.32
C SER A 123 1.47 -34.17 7.47
N PRO A 124 1.86 -33.79 8.70
CA PRO A 124 3.13 -33.11 8.94
C PRO A 124 4.33 -33.80 8.31
N ASP A 125 4.33 -35.13 8.29
CA ASP A 125 5.47 -35.92 7.79
C ASP A 125 5.67 -35.83 6.27
N ASN A 126 4.65 -35.45 5.51
CA ASN A 126 4.71 -35.39 4.05
C ASN A 126 4.60 -33.96 3.48
N THR A 127 4.50 -32.94 4.32
CA THR A 127 4.44 -31.53 3.87
C THR A 127 5.78 -30.81 4.03
N ALA A 128 6.12 -29.96 3.05
CA ALA A 128 7.37 -29.19 3.08
C ALA A 128 7.39 -28.21 4.27
N CYS A 129 6.25 -27.60 4.64
CA CYS A 129 6.22 -26.65 5.74
C CYS A 129 6.64 -27.26 7.07
N CYS A 130 6.21 -28.48 7.38
CA CYS A 130 6.58 -29.11 8.65
C CYS A 130 8.04 -29.61 8.67
N LYS A 131 8.61 -29.90 7.50
CA LYS A 131 10.03 -30.31 7.39
C LYS A 131 10.99 -29.13 7.47
N GLU A 132 10.60 -27.98 6.92
CA GLU A 132 11.45 -26.82 6.73
C GLU A 132 11.19 -25.69 7.76
N MET A 133 10.12 -25.79 8.55
CA MET A 133 9.85 -24.82 9.63
C MET A 133 10.98 -24.81 10.64
N LYS A 134 11.45 -23.63 11.02
CA LYS A 134 12.63 -23.50 11.89
C LYS A 134 12.60 -22.25 12.76
N LEU A 135 13.31 -22.31 13.86
CA LEU A 135 13.58 -21.18 14.73
C LEU A 135 14.86 -20.45 14.27
N SER A 136 14.91 -19.14 14.45
CA SER A 136 16.06 -18.32 14.07
C SER A 136 16.12 -17.03 14.89
N ASP A 137 17.32 -16.52 15.14
CA ASP A 137 17.54 -15.19 15.69
C ASP A 137 17.58 -14.10 14.63
N THR A 138 17.67 -14.50 13.37
CA THR A 138 17.76 -13.60 12.22
C THR A 138 16.79 -13.99 11.13
N PHE A 139 16.35 -13.00 10.36
CA PHE A 139 15.62 -13.17 9.13
C PHE A 139 16.28 -12.34 8.03
N ASP A 140 16.60 -12.96 6.90
CA ASP A 140 17.26 -12.28 5.80
C ASP A 140 16.26 -11.38 5.07
N THR A 141 16.44 -10.08 5.19
CA THR A 141 15.67 -9.04 4.50
C THR A 141 16.45 -8.40 3.36
N SER A 142 17.64 -8.90 3.03
CA SER A 142 18.51 -8.33 1.98
C SER A 142 17.97 -8.52 0.57
N ASN A 143 16.85 -9.19 0.43
CA ASN A 143 16.15 -9.57 -0.80
C ASN A 143 16.75 -8.95 -2.08
N ARG A 144 17.42 -9.77 -2.91
CA ARG A 144 18.11 -9.37 -4.15
C ARG A 144 17.38 -9.86 -5.40
N GLU A 145 16.08 -10.01 -5.33
CA GLU A 145 15.29 -10.41 -6.49
C GLU A 145 15.50 -9.46 -7.68
N LYS A 146 15.44 -10.01 -8.88
CA LYS A 146 15.70 -9.31 -10.15
C LYS A 146 14.95 -7.98 -10.25
N PHE A 147 13.70 -7.96 -9.84
CA PHE A 147 12.81 -6.81 -9.96
C PHE A 147 12.73 -5.93 -8.70
N ARG A 148 13.57 -6.19 -7.68
CA ARG A 148 13.63 -5.36 -6.48
C ARG A 148 14.07 -3.94 -6.85
N PRO A 149 13.26 -2.90 -6.57
CA PRO A 149 13.63 -1.53 -6.89
C PRO A 149 14.90 -1.09 -6.11
N THR A 150 15.65 -0.19 -6.72
CA THR A 150 16.87 0.35 -6.13
C THR A 150 16.56 1.53 -5.21
N TYR A 151 15.63 2.41 -5.60
CA TYR A 151 15.34 3.63 -4.86
C TYR A 151 13.86 3.87 -4.55
N HIS A 152 12.93 3.18 -5.21
CA HIS A 152 11.53 3.25 -4.81
C HIS A 152 11.31 2.52 -3.47
N PHE A 153 10.49 3.10 -2.61
CA PHE A 153 10.11 2.43 -1.37
C PHE A 153 9.37 1.13 -1.66
N SER A 154 9.74 0.07 -0.97
CA SER A 154 9.06 -1.23 -1.00
C SER A 154 9.24 -1.94 0.33
N PRO A 155 8.34 -2.84 0.75
CA PRO A 155 8.49 -3.57 1.99
C PRO A 155 9.72 -4.47 1.95
N LEU A 156 10.36 -4.72 3.07
CA LEU A 156 11.51 -5.64 3.14
C LEU A 156 11.13 -7.05 2.71
N TYR A 157 9.91 -7.47 3.03
CA TYR A 157 9.27 -8.73 2.65
C TYR A 157 7.76 -8.57 2.75
N GLY A 158 7.00 -9.54 2.25
CA GLY A 158 5.55 -9.53 2.30
C GLY A 158 4.90 -8.64 1.24
N TRP A 159 3.61 -8.43 1.37
CA TRP A 159 2.79 -7.62 0.47
C TRP A 159 2.64 -6.20 0.99
N MET A 160 2.65 -5.23 0.07
CA MET A 160 2.27 -3.84 0.34
C MET A 160 1.27 -3.36 -0.72
N ASN A 161 0.28 -2.54 -0.32
CA ASN A 161 -0.54 -1.74 -1.22
C ASN A 161 -0.63 -0.28 -0.72
N ASP A 162 -1.80 0.25 -0.38
CA ASP A 162 -2.05 1.66 -0.13
C ASP A 162 -1.08 2.29 0.88
N PRO A 163 -0.48 3.45 0.57
CA PRO A 163 0.15 4.28 1.59
C PRO A 163 -0.91 4.83 2.56
N ASN A 164 -0.57 4.87 3.84
CA ASN A 164 -1.48 5.21 4.93
C ASN A 164 -0.84 6.16 5.94
N GLY A 165 -1.66 6.81 6.74
CA GLY A 165 -1.24 7.48 7.97
C GLY A 165 -0.09 8.47 7.80
N MET A 166 0.05 9.04 6.62
CA MET A 166 1.22 9.85 6.28
C MET A 166 1.21 11.16 7.05
N VAL A 167 2.22 11.37 7.88
CA VAL A 167 2.37 12.56 8.74
C VAL A 167 3.84 12.92 8.89
N TYR A 168 4.13 14.22 8.90
CA TYR A 168 5.47 14.72 9.22
C TYR A 168 5.47 15.26 10.66
N LYS A 169 6.44 14.81 11.44
CA LYS A 169 6.60 15.26 12.82
C LYS A 169 8.06 15.25 13.26
N ASP A 170 8.49 16.33 13.91
CA ASP A 170 9.82 16.45 14.54
C ASP A 170 11.00 16.07 13.62
N GLY A 171 10.92 16.44 12.31
CA GLY A 171 11.96 16.17 11.33
C GLY A 171 11.87 14.80 10.67
N GLU A 172 10.80 14.03 10.91
CA GLU A 172 10.60 12.71 10.35
C GLU A 172 9.30 12.64 9.54
N TYR A 173 9.37 12.13 8.32
CA TYR A 173 8.24 11.69 7.53
C TYR A 173 7.88 10.27 7.95
N HIS A 174 6.66 10.06 8.44
CA HIS A 174 6.11 8.75 8.70
C HIS A 174 5.33 8.29 7.48
N LEU A 175 5.60 7.08 7.02
CA LEU A 175 4.87 6.36 5.99
C LEU A 175 4.37 5.06 6.61
N PHE A 176 3.06 4.94 6.76
CA PHE A 176 2.42 3.67 7.03
C PHE A 176 1.90 3.11 5.71
N TYR A 177 1.62 1.82 5.68
CA TYR A 177 1.13 1.17 4.46
C TYR A 177 0.35 -0.09 4.78
N GLN A 178 -0.59 -0.43 3.93
CA GLN A 178 -1.28 -1.71 3.97
C GLN A 178 -0.27 -2.83 3.82
N TYR A 179 -0.22 -3.76 4.79
CA TYR A 179 0.86 -4.71 4.90
C TYR A 179 0.40 -6.10 5.29
N ASN A 180 0.78 -7.11 4.48
CA ASN A 180 0.72 -8.51 4.88
C ASN A 180 2.13 -9.03 5.17
N PRO A 181 2.50 -9.23 6.45
CA PRO A 181 3.81 -9.77 6.83
C PRO A 181 3.93 -11.29 6.65
N TYR A 182 2.86 -12.00 6.30
CA TYR A 182 2.80 -13.46 6.27
C TYR A 182 2.75 -14.04 4.85
N GLY A 183 2.94 -13.22 3.85
CA GLY A 183 2.98 -13.64 2.45
C GLY A 183 3.03 -12.47 1.49
N SER A 184 3.39 -12.74 0.25
CA SER A 184 3.50 -11.74 -0.82
C SER A 184 2.21 -11.57 -1.63
N LYS A 185 1.07 -11.99 -1.10
CA LYS A 185 -0.25 -11.73 -1.67
C LYS A 185 -1.12 -10.94 -0.70
N TRP A 186 -2.14 -10.29 -1.24
CA TRP A 186 -3.07 -9.51 -0.45
C TRP A 186 -3.75 -10.36 0.63
N GLY A 187 -3.84 -9.88 1.82
CA GLY A 187 -4.44 -10.54 2.99
C GLY A 187 -3.89 -10.00 4.31
N ASN A 188 -4.40 -10.43 5.44
CA ASN A 188 -3.89 -10.10 6.80
C ASN A 188 -3.55 -8.63 7.03
N MET A 189 -4.31 -7.69 6.52
CA MET A 189 -3.94 -6.28 6.51
C MET A 189 -3.61 -5.75 7.89
N ASN A 190 -2.38 -5.27 8.02
CA ASN A 190 -1.82 -4.49 9.12
C ASN A 190 -1.41 -3.12 8.57
N TRP A 191 -1.07 -2.18 9.44
CA TRP A 191 -0.25 -1.04 9.05
C TRP A 191 1.22 -1.36 9.28
N GLY A 192 1.98 -1.56 8.17
CA GLY A 192 3.43 -1.48 8.17
C GLY A 192 3.87 -0.05 8.43
N HIS A 193 5.15 0.17 8.75
CA HIS A 193 5.66 1.50 9.10
C HIS A 193 7.09 1.68 8.64
N ALA A 194 7.37 2.86 8.10
CA ALA A 194 8.71 3.34 7.82
C ALA A 194 8.83 4.83 8.13
N ILE A 195 10.03 5.29 8.43
CA ILE A 195 10.35 6.70 8.67
C ILE A 195 11.48 7.17 7.76
N SER A 196 11.42 8.43 7.37
CA SER A 196 12.47 9.07 6.58
C SER A 196 12.67 10.51 7.03
N LYS A 197 13.90 11.01 6.93
CA LYS A 197 14.23 12.43 7.12
C LYS A 197 14.22 13.21 5.82
N ASP A 198 14.11 12.51 4.69
CA ASP A 198 14.35 13.10 3.38
C ASP A 198 13.55 12.45 2.23
N LEU A 199 12.50 11.68 2.53
CA LEU A 199 11.60 11.02 1.57
C LEU A 199 12.25 9.98 0.64
N VAL A 200 13.55 9.79 0.69
CA VAL A 200 14.29 8.87 -0.20
C VAL A 200 15.05 7.78 0.55
N ASN A 201 15.52 8.08 1.77
CA ASN A 201 16.17 7.10 2.62
C ASN A 201 15.21 6.69 3.74
N TRP A 202 14.77 5.43 3.73
CA TRP A 202 13.73 4.92 4.61
C TRP A 202 14.28 3.92 5.63
N GLU A 203 13.93 4.11 6.89
CA GLU A 203 14.13 3.15 7.97
C GLU A 203 12.83 2.39 8.22
N HIS A 204 12.83 1.08 7.97
CA HIS A 204 11.68 0.24 8.27
C HIS A 204 11.52 0.03 9.77
N ARG A 205 10.29 0.10 10.24
CA ARG A 205 9.90 -0.06 11.63
C ARG A 205 9.04 -1.32 11.82
N PRO A 206 8.85 -1.81 13.04
CA PRO A 206 7.86 -2.84 13.32
C PRO A 206 6.45 -2.44 12.85
N VAL A 207 5.57 -3.42 12.68
CA VAL A 207 4.14 -3.19 12.43
C VAL A 207 3.59 -2.22 13.47
N ALA A 208 2.99 -1.11 13.01
CA ALA A 208 2.48 -0.06 13.89
C ALA A 208 1.10 -0.41 14.48
N ILE A 209 0.20 -0.92 13.64
CA ILE A 209 -1.17 -1.28 14.05
C ILE A 209 -1.49 -2.66 13.47
N ALA A 210 -1.76 -3.62 14.36
CA ALA A 210 -2.11 -4.99 14.03
C ALA A 210 -3.61 -5.26 14.20
N PRO A 211 -4.18 -6.26 13.51
CA PRO A 211 -5.57 -6.71 13.69
C PRO A 211 -5.94 -7.01 15.15
N ASP A 212 -7.22 -6.88 15.43
CA ASP A 212 -7.84 -7.30 16.70
C ASP A 212 -9.25 -7.88 16.46
N ALA A 213 -10.09 -7.90 17.50
CA ALA A 213 -11.44 -8.44 17.43
C ALA A 213 -12.38 -7.71 16.43
N PHE A 214 -12.06 -6.47 16.07
CA PHE A 214 -12.82 -5.70 15.07
C PHE A 214 -12.38 -5.97 13.63
N GLY A 215 -11.35 -6.77 13.42
CA GLY A 215 -10.91 -7.20 12.09
C GLY A 215 -9.51 -6.71 11.70
N THR A 216 -9.22 -6.83 10.40
CA THR A 216 -7.97 -6.38 9.78
C THR A 216 -7.93 -4.86 9.66
N ILE A 217 -6.72 -4.30 9.55
CA ILE A 217 -6.52 -2.85 9.53
C ILE A 217 -6.45 -2.39 8.08
N PHE A 218 -7.51 -1.74 7.61
CA PHE A 218 -7.60 -1.13 6.29
C PHE A 218 -7.06 0.31 6.30
N SER A 219 -7.14 0.96 5.16
CA SER A 219 -6.52 2.27 4.92
C SER A 219 -7.10 3.39 5.81
N GLY A 220 -6.36 4.47 5.88
CA GLY A 220 -6.68 5.64 6.67
C GLY A 220 -5.56 6.66 6.71
N SER A 221 -5.65 7.62 7.60
CA SER A 221 -4.74 8.76 7.72
C SER A 221 -4.21 8.95 9.14
N ALA A 222 -3.24 9.86 9.32
CA ALA A 222 -2.79 10.30 10.62
C ALA A 222 -2.68 11.84 10.66
N VAL A 223 -2.90 12.38 11.84
CA VAL A 223 -2.80 13.81 12.15
C VAL A 223 -2.03 14.03 13.44
N ILE A 224 -1.49 15.25 13.62
CA ILE A 224 -0.94 15.69 14.91
C ILE A 224 -2.04 16.48 15.63
N ASP A 225 -2.44 16.02 16.81
CA ASP A 225 -3.36 16.78 17.68
C ASP A 225 -2.61 17.83 18.48
N HIS A 226 -2.27 18.94 17.81
CA HIS A 226 -1.53 20.05 18.42
C HIS A 226 -2.23 20.64 19.65
N HIS A 227 -3.56 20.61 19.66
CA HIS A 227 -4.40 21.25 20.69
C HIS A 227 -4.89 20.28 21.77
N ASN A 228 -4.48 19.00 21.69
CA ASN A 228 -4.95 17.96 22.60
C ASN A 228 -6.48 17.84 22.66
N THR A 229 -7.13 17.99 21.52
CA THR A 229 -8.60 17.92 21.41
C THR A 229 -9.13 16.53 21.74
N ALA A 230 -8.35 15.49 21.39
CA ALA A 230 -8.67 14.10 21.70
C ALA A 230 -8.30 13.68 23.14
N GLY A 231 -7.53 14.49 23.87
CA GLY A 231 -7.14 14.20 25.25
C GLY A 231 -6.06 13.12 25.39
N PHE A 232 -5.30 12.81 24.32
CA PHE A 232 -4.21 11.82 24.33
C PHE A 232 -2.84 12.44 24.66
N GLY A 233 -2.76 13.75 24.75
CA GLY A 233 -1.54 14.55 24.93
C GLY A 233 -1.34 15.53 23.77
N ALA A 234 -0.88 16.73 24.07
CA ALA A 234 -0.59 17.74 23.06
C ALA A 234 0.51 17.25 22.10
N GLY A 235 0.28 17.35 20.80
CA GLY A 235 1.21 16.85 19.79
C GLY A 235 1.22 15.33 19.62
N ALA A 236 0.26 14.60 20.18
CA ALA A 236 0.11 13.18 19.89
C ALA A 236 -0.16 12.96 18.40
N ILE A 237 0.44 11.94 17.80
CA ILE A 237 0.03 11.44 16.48
C ILE A 237 -1.22 10.60 16.70
N VAL A 238 -2.30 10.93 16.02
CA VAL A 238 -3.55 10.16 16.03
C VAL A 238 -3.76 9.55 14.66
N ALA A 239 -3.72 8.22 14.59
CA ALA A 239 -4.07 7.44 13.41
C ALA A 239 -5.57 7.17 13.40
N ILE A 240 -6.23 7.42 12.27
CA ILE A 240 -7.64 7.12 12.03
C ILE A 240 -7.69 6.15 10.87
N TYR A 241 -8.28 4.98 11.07
CA TYR A 241 -8.23 3.88 10.11
C TYR A 241 -9.52 3.07 10.11
N THR A 242 -9.73 2.34 9.03
CA THR A 242 -10.85 1.39 8.94
C THR A 242 -10.43 0.03 9.52
N GLN A 243 -11.30 -0.58 10.30
CA GLN A 243 -11.23 -1.99 10.65
C GLN A 243 -12.25 -2.79 9.84
N ASN A 244 -11.79 -3.86 9.19
CA ASN A 244 -12.59 -4.72 8.33
C ASN A 244 -12.78 -6.08 9.00
N GLY A 245 -13.93 -6.23 9.67
CA GLY A 245 -14.40 -7.47 10.29
C GLY A 245 -15.77 -7.85 9.76
N ASP A 246 -16.75 -8.02 10.63
CA ASP A 246 -18.16 -8.30 10.24
C ASP A 246 -18.75 -7.12 9.42
N ARG A 247 -18.28 -5.92 9.69
CA ARG A 247 -18.53 -4.69 8.94
C ARG A 247 -17.30 -3.80 8.96
N GLN A 248 -17.29 -2.79 8.09
CA GLN A 248 -16.27 -1.75 8.10
C GLN A 248 -16.65 -0.65 9.10
N VAL A 249 -15.72 -0.33 10.01
CA VAL A 249 -15.89 0.68 11.05
C VAL A 249 -14.64 1.54 11.16
N GLN A 250 -14.78 2.79 11.63
CA GLN A 250 -13.64 3.66 11.80
C GLN A 250 -13.16 3.62 13.25
N SER A 251 -11.86 3.44 13.41
CA SER A 251 -11.17 3.34 14.69
C SER A 251 -9.99 4.28 14.76
N ILE A 252 -9.50 4.55 15.96
CA ILE A 252 -8.33 5.39 16.20
C ILE A 252 -7.30 4.68 17.07
N ALA A 253 -6.04 5.02 16.82
CA ALA A 253 -4.92 4.72 17.70
C ALA A 253 -4.05 5.98 17.83
N TYR A 254 -3.33 6.10 18.92
CA TYR A 254 -2.50 7.27 19.17
C TYR A 254 -1.09 6.90 19.62
N SER A 255 -0.15 7.79 19.34
CA SER A 255 1.24 7.70 19.75
C SER A 255 1.67 8.99 20.44
N THR A 256 2.35 8.87 21.59
CA THR A 256 2.96 9.97 22.33
C THR A 256 4.49 9.93 22.32
N ASP A 257 5.06 8.98 21.59
CA ASP A 257 6.50 8.71 21.47
C ASP A 257 7.04 8.91 20.05
N ASN A 258 6.48 9.88 19.34
CA ASN A 258 6.82 10.20 17.94
C ASN A 258 6.64 9.00 16.99
N GLY A 259 5.50 8.31 17.09
CA GLY A 259 5.14 7.20 16.20
C GLY A 259 5.92 5.90 16.44
N ARG A 260 6.67 5.78 17.54
CA ARG A 260 7.42 4.54 17.82
C ARG A 260 6.51 3.40 18.24
N THR A 261 5.47 3.73 19.02
CA THR A 261 4.41 2.79 19.41
C THR A 261 3.03 3.43 19.29
N PHE A 262 2.01 2.60 19.07
CA PHE A 262 0.61 3.05 18.99
C PHE A 262 -0.25 2.31 20.00
N THR A 263 -1.09 3.06 20.72
CA THR A 263 -2.11 2.52 21.61
C THR A 263 -3.48 2.69 20.96
N LYS A 264 -4.21 1.60 20.79
CA LYS A 264 -5.60 1.66 20.30
C LYS A 264 -6.50 2.30 21.34
N TYR A 265 -7.43 3.15 20.89
CA TYR A 265 -8.40 3.77 21.78
C TYR A 265 -9.35 2.73 22.35
N GLU A 266 -9.55 2.73 23.66
CA GLU A 266 -10.33 1.70 24.38
C GLU A 266 -11.81 1.65 24.00
N ASN A 267 -12.36 2.81 23.54
CA ASN A 267 -13.77 2.92 23.14
C ASN A 267 -13.93 2.91 21.61
N ASN A 268 -13.02 2.25 20.87
CA ASN A 268 -13.23 1.99 19.46
C ASN A 268 -14.44 1.04 19.25
N PRO A 269 -15.17 1.15 18.11
CA PRO A 269 -14.96 2.11 17.02
C PRO A 269 -15.55 3.50 17.33
N VAL A 270 -15.00 4.56 16.70
CA VAL A 270 -15.47 5.94 16.84
C VAL A 270 -16.54 6.34 15.82
N LEU A 271 -16.67 5.58 14.73
CA LEU A 271 -17.72 5.81 13.73
C LEU A 271 -18.13 4.47 13.10
N VAL A 272 -19.43 4.24 12.99
CA VAL A 272 -20.03 3.02 12.44
C VAL A 272 -21.08 3.36 11.38
N SER A 273 -21.31 2.44 10.45
CA SER A 273 -22.33 2.55 9.41
C SER A 273 -22.87 1.16 9.06
N GLU A 274 -24.08 1.13 8.47
CA GLU A 274 -24.63 -0.07 7.84
C GLU A 274 -24.23 -0.20 6.35
N ALA A 275 -23.52 0.80 5.79
CA ALA A 275 -23.00 0.74 4.43
C ALA A 275 -21.96 -0.40 4.32
N ARG A 276 -22.00 -1.15 3.22
CA ARG A 276 -21.09 -2.26 2.96
C ARG A 276 -19.65 -1.77 2.80
N ASP A 277 -19.47 -0.74 1.97
CA ASP A 277 -18.19 -0.12 1.68
C ASP A 277 -18.17 1.23 2.40
N PHE A 278 -17.42 1.30 3.50
CA PHE A 278 -17.36 2.44 4.43
C PHE A 278 -15.95 2.53 4.99
N ARG A 279 -15.00 3.12 4.20
CA ARG A 279 -13.58 3.01 4.48
C ARG A 279 -12.72 4.19 4.07
N ASP A 280 -11.45 4.14 4.45
CA ASP A 280 -10.35 5.01 4.06
C ASP A 280 -10.51 6.45 4.55
N PRO A 281 -10.62 6.70 5.87
CA PRO A 281 -10.82 8.03 6.41
C PRO A 281 -9.58 8.92 6.18
N LYS A 282 -9.75 10.04 5.49
CA LYS A 282 -8.81 11.16 5.48
C LYS A 282 -9.27 12.23 6.45
N VAL A 283 -8.44 12.55 7.43
CA VAL A 283 -8.74 13.53 8.47
C VAL A 283 -7.75 14.70 8.42
N PHE A 284 -8.25 15.92 8.64
CA PHE A 284 -7.45 17.13 8.79
C PHE A 284 -8.15 18.16 9.66
N TRP A 285 -7.39 19.09 10.23
CA TRP A 285 -7.93 20.22 10.98
C TRP A 285 -8.38 21.34 10.03
N TYR A 286 -9.61 21.83 10.16
CA TYR A 286 -10.11 22.95 9.37
C TYR A 286 -10.24 24.21 10.24
N GLU A 287 -9.36 25.18 9.98
CA GLU A 287 -9.27 26.41 10.76
C GLU A 287 -10.55 27.25 10.74
N GLY A 288 -11.28 27.25 9.62
CA GLY A 288 -12.49 28.05 9.44
C GLY A 288 -13.61 27.73 10.44
N THR A 289 -13.73 26.46 10.85
CA THR A 289 -14.74 26.01 11.83
C THR A 289 -14.14 25.53 13.15
N LYS A 290 -12.81 25.49 13.27
CA LYS A 290 -12.09 24.93 14.44
C LYS A 290 -12.56 23.51 14.73
N ARG A 291 -12.60 22.67 13.69
CA ARG A 291 -13.00 21.26 13.77
C ARG A 291 -12.10 20.36 12.92
N TRP A 292 -12.03 19.14 13.33
CA TRP A 292 -11.53 18.05 12.49
C TRP A 292 -12.57 17.74 11.42
N ILE A 293 -12.12 17.57 10.19
CA ILE A 293 -12.92 17.12 9.06
C ILE A 293 -12.44 15.73 8.67
N MET A 294 -13.37 14.82 8.41
CA MET A 294 -13.11 13.51 7.84
C MET A 294 -13.81 13.42 6.49
N VAL A 295 -13.07 13.03 5.48
CA VAL A 295 -13.61 12.58 4.19
C VAL A 295 -13.47 11.06 4.15
N LEU A 296 -14.56 10.36 3.88
CA LEU A 296 -14.66 8.91 3.95
C LEU A 296 -15.30 8.38 2.68
N ALA A 297 -14.71 7.32 2.10
CA ALA A 297 -15.28 6.67 0.92
C ALA A 297 -16.43 5.75 1.31
N VAL A 298 -17.59 5.93 0.65
CA VAL A 298 -18.81 5.16 0.91
C VAL A 298 -19.45 4.73 -0.41
N GLY A 299 -19.15 3.51 -0.85
CA GLY A 299 -19.57 3.02 -2.17
C GLY A 299 -18.98 3.88 -3.29
N GLN A 300 -19.79 4.66 -4.01
CA GLN A 300 -19.36 5.55 -5.10
C GLN A 300 -19.56 7.03 -4.77
N GLU A 301 -19.41 7.38 -3.49
CA GLU A 301 -19.45 8.77 -3.02
C GLU A 301 -18.45 8.98 -1.89
N MET A 302 -18.13 10.24 -1.61
CA MET A 302 -17.40 10.67 -0.43
C MET A 302 -18.39 11.26 0.57
N GLN A 303 -18.36 10.79 1.81
CA GLN A 303 -19.09 11.39 2.92
C GLN A 303 -18.16 12.27 3.74
N ILE A 304 -18.65 13.44 4.12
CA ILE A 304 -17.92 14.44 4.90
C ILE A 304 -18.51 14.48 6.31
N PHE A 305 -17.64 14.38 7.29
CA PHE A 305 -17.98 14.45 8.71
C PHE A 305 -17.14 15.52 9.40
N SER A 306 -17.66 16.08 10.50
CA SER A 306 -16.91 16.99 11.37
C SER A 306 -16.85 16.48 12.80
N SER A 307 -15.75 16.78 13.52
CA SER A 307 -15.58 16.41 14.93
C SER A 307 -14.88 17.50 15.73
N PRO A 308 -15.25 17.72 16.98
CA PRO A 308 -14.51 18.61 17.88
C PRO A 308 -13.25 17.92 18.47
N ASN A 309 -13.15 16.57 18.45
CA ASN A 309 -12.24 15.83 19.31
C ASN A 309 -11.73 14.48 18.72
N LEU A 310 -11.89 14.24 17.41
CA LEU A 310 -11.53 12.99 16.71
C LEU A 310 -12.31 11.72 17.15
N LYS A 311 -13.25 11.85 18.08
CA LYS A 311 -14.01 10.74 18.66
C LYS A 311 -15.48 10.82 18.32
N ASP A 312 -16.06 12.02 18.39
CA ASP A 312 -17.49 12.28 18.18
C ASP A 312 -17.67 12.91 16.80
N TRP A 313 -18.22 12.17 15.85
CA TRP A 313 -18.34 12.57 14.46
C TRP A 313 -19.79 12.93 14.10
N THR A 314 -19.97 14.04 13.41
CA THR A 314 -21.25 14.51 12.86
C THR A 314 -21.19 14.49 11.35
N PHE A 315 -22.16 13.85 10.70
CA PHE A 315 -22.31 13.89 9.24
C PHE A 315 -22.66 15.30 8.77
N GLU A 316 -22.00 15.77 7.71
CA GLU A 316 -22.20 17.11 7.13
C GLU A 316 -22.80 17.02 5.72
N SER A 317 -22.16 16.27 4.80
CA SER A 317 -22.60 16.18 3.40
C SER A 317 -22.04 14.96 2.66
N CYS A 318 -22.50 14.79 1.40
CA CYS A 318 -21.96 13.84 0.43
C CYS A 318 -21.44 14.56 -0.81
N PHE A 319 -20.43 13.97 -1.46
CA PHE A 319 -19.95 14.37 -2.78
C PHE A 319 -19.78 13.14 -3.66
N GLY A 320 -20.10 13.23 -4.95
CA GLY A 320 -19.81 12.17 -5.92
C GLY A 320 -20.85 12.05 -7.03
N LYS A 321 -22.13 12.07 -6.70
CA LYS A 321 -23.19 11.85 -7.67
C LYS A 321 -23.12 12.82 -8.85
N GLY A 322 -22.88 12.25 -10.05
CA GLY A 322 -22.79 13.03 -11.30
C GLY A 322 -21.45 13.74 -11.51
N HIS A 323 -20.41 13.40 -10.75
CA HIS A 323 -19.07 13.94 -10.88
C HIS A 323 -18.05 12.84 -11.12
N GLY A 324 -17.17 13.01 -12.13
CA GLY A 324 -16.08 12.10 -12.41
C GLY A 324 -16.49 10.71 -12.92
N ALA A 325 -15.59 9.76 -12.81
CA ALA A 325 -15.78 8.35 -13.15
C ALA A 325 -16.39 7.58 -11.98
N HIS A 326 -17.21 6.55 -12.28
CA HIS A 326 -18.00 5.80 -11.31
C HIS A 326 -17.87 4.28 -11.47
N GLY A 327 -16.72 3.78 -11.91
CA GLY A 327 -16.44 2.33 -11.97
C GLY A 327 -16.01 1.78 -10.61
N ASN A 328 -16.64 0.71 -10.15
CA ASN A 328 -16.40 0.09 -8.85
C ASN A 328 -16.64 1.05 -7.66
N VAL A 329 -16.05 0.73 -6.51
CA VAL A 329 -16.11 1.59 -5.32
C VAL A 329 -15.08 2.73 -5.42
N TRP A 330 -15.38 3.83 -4.78
CA TRP A 330 -14.44 4.91 -4.52
C TRP A 330 -13.63 4.60 -3.26
N GLU A 331 -12.33 4.92 -3.28
CA GLU A 331 -11.38 4.58 -2.22
C GLU A 331 -10.38 5.71 -1.98
N CYS A 332 -9.70 5.66 -0.86
CA CYS A 332 -8.52 6.48 -0.52
C CYS A 332 -8.72 7.97 -0.83
N PRO A 333 -9.72 8.64 -0.24
CA PRO A 333 -9.90 10.09 -0.43
C PRO A 333 -8.73 10.88 0.16
N ASP A 334 -8.45 12.04 -0.43
CA ASP A 334 -7.68 13.10 0.20
C ASP A 334 -8.31 14.46 -0.13
N LEU A 335 -8.32 15.39 0.81
CA LEU A 335 -8.89 16.73 0.63
C LEU A 335 -7.95 17.78 1.22
N PHE A 336 -7.51 18.72 0.40
CA PHE A 336 -6.56 19.76 0.79
C PHE A 336 -6.67 21.02 -0.05
N GLU A 337 -6.17 22.14 0.47
CA GLU A 337 -6.10 23.42 -0.22
C GLU A 337 -4.71 23.62 -0.84
N LEU A 338 -4.68 24.18 -2.06
CA LEU A 338 -3.45 24.56 -2.76
C LEU A 338 -3.55 25.96 -3.35
N PRO A 339 -2.45 26.73 -3.42
CA PRO A 339 -2.39 27.96 -4.20
C PRO A 339 -2.42 27.65 -5.70
N VAL A 340 -3.04 28.52 -6.49
CA VAL A 340 -3.01 28.48 -7.96
C VAL A 340 -1.82 29.30 -8.44
N GLU A 341 -0.92 28.67 -9.19
CA GLU A 341 0.33 29.28 -9.66
C GLU A 341 0.07 30.60 -10.43
N GLY A 342 0.89 31.60 -10.15
CA GLY A 342 0.79 32.91 -10.79
C GLY A 342 -0.38 33.77 -10.35
N THR A 343 -1.14 33.35 -9.33
CA THR A 343 -2.29 34.09 -8.78
C THR A 343 -2.21 34.20 -7.25
N ASN A 344 -3.16 34.93 -6.65
CA ASN A 344 -3.37 34.95 -5.19
C ASN A 344 -4.52 34.00 -4.76
N GLU A 345 -5.07 33.25 -5.68
CA GLU A 345 -6.17 32.34 -5.41
C GLU A 345 -5.67 31.03 -4.81
N LYS A 346 -6.54 30.43 -4.00
CA LYS A 346 -6.39 29.05 -3.51
C LYS A 346 -7.64 28.27 -3.84
N LYS A 347 -7.45 27.01 -4.17
CA LYS A 347 -8.56 26.08 -4.43
C LYS A 347 -8.35 24.77 -3.67
N TRP A 348 -9.45 24.12 -3.40
CA TRP A 348 -9.46 22.80 -2.78
C TRP A 348 -9.35 21.70 -3.83
N VAL A 349 -8.61 20.65 -3.50
CA VAL A 349 -8.46 19.46 -4.33
C VAL A 349 -8.98 18.27 -3.54
N LEU A 350 -9.88 17.50 -4.15
CA LEU A 350 -10.34 16.21 -3.65
C LEU A 350 -9.78 15.12 -4.56
N LEU A 351 -8.99 14.21 -3.99
CA LEU A 351 -8.51 12.99 -4.65
C LEU A 351 -9.49 11.84 -4.39
N CYS A 352 -9.57 10.92 -5.35
CA CYS A 352 -10.38 9.72 -5.25
C CYS A 352 -9.79 8.61 -6.12
N SER A 353 -9.47 7.47 -5.53
CA SER A 353 -9.04 6.27 -6.25
C SER A 353 -10.23 5.37 -6.57
N LEU A 354 -10.21 4.71 -7.73
CA LEU A 354 -11.28 3.82 -8.18
C LEU A 354 -10.82 2.82 -9.22
N GLY A 355 -11.59 1.76 -9.39
CA GLY A 355 -11.34 0.72 -10.40
C GLY A 355 -12.13 0.97 -11.68
N ASP A 356 -11.82 2.01 -12.42
CA ASP A 356 -12.32 2.28 -13.78
C ASP A 356 -11.42 3.33 -14.46
N GLY A 357 -10.12 3.15 -14.29
CA GLY A 357 -9.11 4.03 -14.85
C GLY A 357 -9.07 4.00 -16.38
N PRO A 358 -8.41 4.97 -17.00
CA PRO A 358 -8.41 5.16 -18.44
C PRO A 358 -7.77 3.98 -19.21
N PHE A 359 -6.97 3.16 -18.53
CA PHE A 359 -6.32 1.97 -19.12
C PHE A 359 -6.69 0.67 -18.40
N GLY A 360 -7.78 0.69 -17.67
CA GLY A 360 -8.36 -0.44 -16.93
C GLY A 360 -7.94 -0.51 -15.47
N ASP A 361 -8.96 -0.70 -14.63
CA ASP A 361 -8.90 -0.80 -13.18
C ASP A 361 -8.24 0.42 -12.51
N SER A 362 -7.28 0.21 -11.66
CA SER A 362 -6.72 1.12 -10.66
C SER A 362 -6.23 2.46 -11.22
N ALA A 363 -6.85 3.56 -10.80
CA ALA A 363 -6.44 4.92 -11.10
C ALA A 363 -6.89 5.89 -10.00
N THR A 364 -6.31 7.09 -9.98
CA THR A 364 -6.71 8.18 -9.08
C THR A 364 -7.24 9.35 -9.90
N GLN A 365 -8.52 9.68 -9.74
CA GLN A 365 -9.13 10.92 -10.26
C GLN A 365 -9.02 12.04 -9.23
N TYR A 366 -9.14 13.29 -9.71
CA TYR A 366 -9.20 14.44 -8.83
C TYR A 366 -10.24 15.46 -9.26
N PHE A 367 -10.68 16.26 -8.29
CA PHE A 367 -11.61 17.36 -8.47
C PHE A 367 -11.00 18.63 -7.90
N VAL A 368 -11.18 19.76 -8.59
CA VAL A 368 -10.77 21.08 -8.12
C VAL A 368 -12.01 21.90 -7.83
N GLY A 369 -12.00 22.63 -6.73
CA GLY A 369 -13.17 23.40 -6.35
C GLY A 369 -13.00 24.21 -5.07
N SER A 370 -14.08 24.32 -4.32
CA SER A 370 -14.13 25.03 -3.03
C SER A 370 -14.64 24.12 -1.91
N PHE A 371 -14.21 24.41 -0.68
CA PHE A 371 -14.67 23.72 0.52
C PHE A 371 -14.90 24.72 1.65
N ASN A 372 -16.04 24.59 2.34
CA ASN A 372 -16.47 25.52 3.38
C ASN A 372 -16.45 24.96 4.81
N GLY A 373 -15.83 23.78 4.99
CA GLY A 373 -15.82 23.05 6.25
C GLY A 373 -16.94 22.02 6.39
N LYS A 374 -17.87 21.96 5.43
CA LYS A 374 -19.01 21.04 5.41
C LYS A 374 -19.25 20.40 4.06
N GLU A 375 -19.07 21.13 2.98
CA GLU A 375 -19.41 20.73 1.62
C GLU A 375 -18.27 21.07 0.67
N PHE A 376 -17.95 20.12 -0.22
CA PHE A 376 -17.05 20.33 -1.35
C PHE A 376 -17.87 20.59 -2.63
N VAL A 377 -17.51 21.64 -3.37
CA VAL A 377 -18.15 22.01 -4.64
C VAL A 377 -17.11 21.94 -5.75
N ASN A 378 -17.32 21.03 -6.70
CA ASN A 378 -16.46 20.86 -7.87
C ASN A 378 -16.73 21.93 -8.93
N GLU A 379 -15.70 22.62 -9.41
CA GLU A 379 -15.84 23.69 -10.43
C GLU A 379 -15.96 23.15 -11.86
N SER A 380 -15.60 21.88 -12.11
CA SER A 380 -15.62 21.27 -13.46
C SER A 380 -16.42 19.96 -13.47
N PRO A 381 -17.74 19.99 -13.22
CA PRO A 381 -18.54 18.78 -13.01
C PRO A 381 -18.62 17.86 -14.24
N SER A 382 -18.44 18.39 -15.45
CA SER A 382 -18.50 17.63 -16.71
C SER A 382 -17.19 16.99 -17.14
N LYS A 383 -16.09 17.20 -16.38
CA LYS A 383 -14.74 16.68 -16.71
C LYS A 383 -14.27 15.67 -15.70
N THR A 384 -13.75 14.55 -16.18
CA THR A 384 -12.97 13.62 -15.36
C THR A 384 -11.49 13.97 -15.53
N LYS A 385 -10.80 14.25 -14.43
CA LYS A 385 -9.37 14.57 -14.40
C LYS A 385 -8.63 13.46 -13.67
N TRP A 386 -7.58 12.93 -14.31
CA TRP A 386 -6.76 11.86 -13.77
C TRP A 386 -5.42 12.41 -13.27
N MET A 387 -5.00 11.96 -12.09
CA MET A 387 -3.74 12.41 -11.48
C MET A 387 -2.52 11.79 -12.17
N ASP A 388 -2.66 10.60 -12.72
CA ASP A 388 -1.64 9.87 -13.47
C ASP A 388 -2.26 9.16 -14.66
N TRP A 389 -1.52 9.06 -15.75
CA TRP A 389 -1.94 8.41 -16.99
C TRP A 389 -1.13 7.14 -17.28
N GLY A 390 -0.35 6.68 -16.32
CA GLY A 390 0.19 5.33 -16.28
C GLY A 390 -0.89 4.33 -15.85
N LYS A 391 -0.51 3.07 -15.80
CA LYS A 391 -1.40 2.00 -15.34
C LYS A 391 -1.17 1.64 -13.87
N ASP A 392 -0.09 2.12 -13.25
CA ASP A 392 0.37 1.72 -11.93
C ASP A 392 0.48 2.92 -10.99
N HIS A 393 -0.66 3.57 -10.68
CA HIS A 393 -0.72 4.70 -9.78
C HIS A 393 -2.07 4.72 -9.06
N TYR A 394 -2.13 4.18 -7.84
CA TYR A 394 -3.36 3.97 -7.08
C TYR A 394 -3.23 4.39 -5.62
N ALA A 395 -4.37 4.61 -4.96
CA ALA A 395 -4.45 4.93 -3.52
C ALA A 395 -3.60 6.15 -3.14
N THR A 396 -3.55 7.17 -4.01
CA THR A 396 -2.73 8.35 -3.82
C THR A 396 -3.21 9.18 -2.66
N VAL A 397 -2.34 9.42 -1.69
CA VAL A 397 -2.60 10.27 -0.52
C VAL A 397 -1.40 11.14 -0.20
N THR A 398 -1.62 12.19 0.62
CA THR A 398 -0.61 13.21 0.93
C THR A 398 -0.23 13.21 2.40
N TRP A 399 1.02 13.66 2.71
CA TRP A 399 1.49 13.88 4.07
C TRP A 399 0.74 15.04 4.75
N SER A 400 0.25 14.78 5.96
CA SER A 400 -0.21 15.82 6.88
C SER A 400 1.01 16.52 7.49
N ASP A 401 0.88 17.81 7.80
CA ASP A 401 1.90 18.63 8.47
C ASP A 401 3.27 18.68 7.75
N ALA A 402 3.32 18.44 6.42
CA ALA A 402 4.57 18.55 5.67
C ALA A 402 5.19 19.95 5.80
N PRO A 403 6.54 20.05 5.89
CA PRO A 403 7.21 21.35 6.08
C PRO A 403 6.99 22.28 4.90
N ASP A 404 7.17 23.58 5.12
CA ASP A 404 7.07 24.64 4.10
C ASP A 404 5.71 24.74 3.40
N ASN A 405 4.65 24.25 4.04
CA ASN A 405 3.29 24.15 3.48
C ASN A 405 3.21 23.36 2.17
N ARG A 406 4.18 22.49 1.93
CA ARG A 406 4.18 21.61 0.76
C ARG A 406 3.06 20.57 0.86
N ARG A 407 2.55 20.19 -0.28
CA ARG A 407 1.64 19.05 -0.41
C ARG A 407 2.37 17.94 -1.17
N ILE A 408 2.84 16.96 -0.43
CA ILE A 408 3.65 15.87 -0.96
C ILE A 408 2.80 14.62 -1.01
N ALA A 409 2.71 14.00 -2.18
CA ALA A 409 1.93 12.78 -2.43
C ALA A 409 2.83 11.58 -2.71
N ILE A 410 2.30 10.39 -2.44
CA ILE A 410 2.85 9.11 -2.90
C ILE A 410 1.68 8.18 -3.23
N ALA A 411 1.90 7.21 -4.11
CA ALA A 411 0.90 6.25 -4.54
C ALA A 411 1.43 4.81 -4.45
N TRP A 412 0.54 3.84 -4.38
CA TRP A 412 0.86 2.45 -4.67
C TRP A 412 1.13 2.28 -6.16
N MET A 413 2.35 1.84 -6.51
CA MET A 413 2.76 1.64 -7.89
C MET A 413 2.47 0.20 -8.32
N SER A 414 1.19 -0.11 -8.48
CA SER A 414 0.68 -1.36 -9.03
C SER A 414 -0.77 -1.18 -9.50
N ASN A 415 -1.39 -2.29 -9.94
CA ASN A 415 -2.77 -2.31 -10.43
C ASN A 415 -3.46 -3.62 -9.98
N TRP A 416 -4.69 -3.53 -9.49
CA TRP A 416 -5.43 -4.68 -8.97
C TRP A 416 -5.63 -5.80 -9.99
N GLN A 417 -5.58 -5.50 -11.31
CA GLN A 417 -5.69 -6.53 -12.35
C GLN A 417 -4.58 -7.58 -12.30
N TYR A 418 -3.40 -7.23 -11.77
CA TYR A 418 -2.23 -8.14 -11.78
C TYR A 418 -1.32 -8.06 -10.54
N ALA A 419 -1.67 -7.26 -9.56
CA ALA A 419 -0.80 -7.04 -8.39
C ALA A 419 -0.42 -8.33 -7.65
N ASN A 420 -1.33 -9.32 -7.61
CA ASN A 420 -1.06 -10.63 -7.01
C ASN A 420 -0.20 -11.56 -7.88
N ASP A 421 0.03 -11.22 -9.16
CA ASP A 421 0.67 -12.07 -10.16
C ASP A 421 2.08 -11.58 -10.56
N VAL A 422 2.47 -10.36 -10.15
CA VAL A 422 3.79 -9.81 -10.51
C VAL A 422 4.91 -10.77 -10.12
N PRO A 423 5.98 -10.91 -10.95
CA PRO A 423 6.97 -11.97 -10.81
C PRO A 423 8.03 -11.65 -9.74
N THR A 424 7.57 -11.38 -8.53
CA THR A 424 8.39 -11.29 -7.31
C THR A 424 7.92 -12.34 -6.31
N SER A 425 8.77 -12.75 -5.39
CA SER A 425 8.51 -13.84 -4.45
C SER A 425 8.37 -13.35 -3.01
N GLN A 426 9.47 -12.97 -2.39
CA GLN A 426 9.49 -12.66 -0.96
C GLN A 426 8.85 -11.29 -0.63
N TYR A 427 8.79 -10.37 -1.58
CA TYR A 427 8.13 -9.08 -1.41
C TYR A 427 7.21 -8.79 -2.59
N ARG A 428 6.28 -7.85 -2.42
CA ARG A 428 5.42 -7.42 -3.52
C ARG A 428 5.02 -5.96 -3.36
N SER A 429 5.15 -5.23 -4.48
CA SER A 429 4.81 -3.84 -4.73
C SER A 429 5.80 -2.80 -4.18
N PRO A 430 6.11 -1.78 -4.97
CA PRO A 430 6.72 -0.51 -4.55
C PRO A 430 5.66 0.60 -4.44
N ASN A 431 6.08 1.73 -3.88
CA ASN A 431 5.41 3.02 -4.05
C ASN A 431 6.02 3.80 -5.23
N SER A 432 5.28 4.79 -5.77
CA SER A 432 5.80 5.80 -6.70
C SER A 432 6.91 6.64 -6.06
N VAL A 433 7.64 7.43 -6.84
CA VAL A 433 8.47 8.50 -6.25
C VAL A 433 7.56 9.53 -5.54
N PRO A 434 8.04 10.21 -4.48
CA PRO A 434 7.31 11.30 -3.86
C PRO A 434 7.15 12.47 -4.83
N ARG A 435 5.96 13.10 -4.83
CA ARG A 435 5.58 14.16 -5.77
C ARG A 435 5.04 15.37 -5.03
N ASP A 436 5.56 16.55 -5.37
CA ASP A 436 5.01 17.83 -4.89
C ASP A 436 3.84 18.22 -5.77
N LEU A 437 2.74 18.60 -5.14
CA LEU A 437 1.50 19.00 -5.82
C LEU A 437 1.34 20.52 -5.82
N SER A 438 0.90 21.06 -6.96
CA SER A 438 0.51 22.47 -7.13
C SER A 438 -0.67 22.58 -8.10
N LEU A 439 -1.24 23.78 -8.23
CA LEU A 439 -2.31 24.03 -9.20
C LEU A 439 -1.84 25.07 -10.23
N PHE A 440 -2.20 24.84 -11.49
CA PHE A 440 -1.98 25.78 -12.58
C PHE A 440 -3.24 25.92 -13.44
N THR A 441 -3.32 26.95 -14.27
CA THR A 441 -4.46 27.21 -15.13
C THR A 441 -4.05 27.29 -16.59
N VAL A 442 -4.77 26.58 -17.45
CA VAL A 442 -4.65 26.64 -18.91
C VAL A 442 -6.04 26.86 -19.49
N ASP A 443 -6.20 27.87 -20.36
CA ASP A 443 -7.46 28.20 -21.04
C ASP A 443 -8.69 28.33 -20.10
N GLY A 444 -8.45 28.85 -18.89
CA GLY A 444 -9.49 29.06 -17.87
C GLY A 444 -9.86 27.82 -17.07
N GLU A 445 -9.21 26.70 -17.30
CA GLU A 445 -9.38 25.45 -16.54
C GLU A 445 -8.21 25.24 -15.59
N THR A 446 -8.51 24.86 -14.33
CA THR A 446 -7.48 24.57 -13.32
C THR A 446 -7.14 23.08 -13.28
N TYR A 447 -5.85 22.79 -13.33
CA TYR A 447 -5.29 21.43 -13.30
C TYR A 447 -4.39 21.24 -12.09
N LEU A 448 -4.28 19.99 -11.64
CA LEU A 448 -3.32 19.55 -10.63
C LEU A 448 -2.01 19.17 -11.31
N GLN A 449 -0.93 19.86 -10.95
CA GLN A 449 0.43 19.50 -11.32
C GLN A 449 1.01 18.54 -10.29
N SER A 450 1.79 17.57 -10.75
CA SER A 450 2.43 16.53 -9.94
C SER A 450 3.90 16.43 -10.34
N ALA A 451 4.77 17.16 -9.66
CA ALA A 451 6.20 17.21 -9.94
C ALA A 451 7.02 16.30 -9.01
N PRO A 452 8.08 15.63 -9.47
CA PRO A 452 8.97 14.85 -8.61
C PRO A 452 9.56 15.71 -7.49
N SER A 453 9.47 15.25 -6.25
CA SER A 453 9.98 15.99 -5.09
C SER A 453 11.49 16.28 -5.20
N PRO A 454 11.95 17.46 -4.78
CA PRO A 454 13.35 17.88 -4.94
C PRO A 454 14.34 17.01 -4.16
N GLU A 455 13.88 16.29 -3.16
CA GLU A 455 14.69 15.34 -2.38
C GLU A 455 15.30 14.22 -3.22
N LEU A 456 14.66 13.86 -4.33
CA LEU A 456 15.16 12.87 -5.29
C LEU A 456 16.53 13.27 -5.89
N LEU A 457 16.87 14.57 -5.90
CA LEU A 457 18.19 15.05 -6.33
C LEU A 457 19.34 14.49 -5.46
N LYS A 458 19.06 14.09 -4.22
CA LYS A 458 20.05 13.50 -3.32
C LYS A 458 20.49 12.10 -3.77
N LEU A 459 19.72 11.44 -4.62
CA LEU A 459 20.06 10.12 -5.18
C LEU A 459 21.07 10.22 -6.33
N ARG A 460 21.33 11.43 -6.85
CA ARG A 460 22.26 11.64 -7.97
C ARG A 460 23.70 11.58 -7.46
N ASP A 461 24.48 10.62 -7.93
CA ASP A 461 25.93 10.52 -7.69
C ASP A 461 26.76 10.94 -8.91
N ILE A 462 26.34 10.56 -10.12
CA ILE A 462 26.99 10.89 -11.37
C ILE A 462 25.99 11.53 -12.33
N SER A 463 26.39 12.65 -12.95
CA SER A 463 25.58 13.33 -13.95
C SER A 463 26.41 13.56 -15.22
N LYS A 464 25.82 13.30 -16.39
CA LYS A 464 26.42 13.60 -17.69
C LYS A 464 25.42 14.33 -18.58
N LYS A 465 25.82 15.45 -19.16
CA LYS A 465 25.01 16.22 -20.09
C LYS A 465 25.56 16.11 -21.53
N ARG A 466 24.66 15.96 -22.48
CA ARG A 466 24.95 15.98 -23.91
C ARG A 466 23.88 16.79 -24.64
N SER A 467 24.29 17.50 -25.69
CA SER A 467 23.39 18.20 -26.61
C SER A 467 23.72 17.74 -28.03
N PHE A 468 22.69 17.46 -28.82
CA PHE A 468 22.90 17.04 -30.21
C PHE A 468 21.63 17.27 -31.06
N LYS A 469 21.82 17.35 -32.38
CA LYS A 469 20.71 17.33 -33.33
C LYS A 469 20.44 15.90 -33.76
N VAL A 470 19.16 15.56 -33.90
CA VAL A 470 18.70 14.26 -34.42
C VAL A 470 17.93 14.50 -35.71
N ASN A 471 18.31 13.79 -36.76
CA ASN A 471 17.56 13.64 -37.99
C ASN A 471 17.52 12.13 -38.29
N GLY A 472 16.34 11.52 -38.15
CA GLY A 472 16.20 10.07 -38.10
C GLY A 472 16.49 9.51 -36.70
N THR A 473 17.25 8.43 -36.59
CA THR A 473 17.51 7.73 -35.31
C THR A 473 18.93 7.90 -34.82
N ARG A 474 19.11 8.14 -33.53
CA ARG A 474 20.42 8.17 -32.86
C ARG A 474 20.39 7.28 -31.63
N THR A 475 21.30 6.32 -31.57
CA THR A 475 21.54 5.48 -30.38
C THR A 475 22.54 6.15 -29.44
N ILE A 476 22.22 6.18 -28.16
CA ILE A 476 23.09 6.67 -27.09
C ILE A 476 23.41 5.44 -26.22
N LYS A 477 24.68 5.02 -26.22
CA LYS A 477 25.17 3.92 -25.38
C LYS A 477 26.04 4.48 -24.25
N ASP A 478 26.04 3.81 -23.16
CA ASP A 478 27.01 3.94 -22.05
C ASP A 478 27.24 5.38 -21.56
N MET A 479 26.16 6.15 -21.44
CA MET A 479 26.27 7.49 -20.84
C MET A 479 26.78 7.40 -19.40
N ILE A 480 26.27 6.42 -18.64
CA ILE A 480 26.70 6.13 -17.27
C ILE A 480 26.84 4.60 -17.15
N ALA A 481 28.09 4.14 -17.12
CA ALA A 481 28.38 2.71 -16.90
C ALA A 481 28.07 2.32 -15.44
N GLY A 482 27.56 1.12 -15.24
CA GLY A 482 27.31 0.57 -13.90
C GLY A 482 26.08 1.12 -13.19
N ASN A 483 25.10 1.70 -13.91
CA ASN A 483 23.85 2.21 -13.32
C ASN A 483 22.90 1.11 -12.81
N GLU A 484 23.20 -0.16 -13.09
CA GLU A 484 22.44 -1.34 -12.66
C GLU A 484 20.91 -1.27 -12.97
N GLY A 485 20.50 -0.46 -13.96
CA GLY A 485 19.10 -0.22 -14.31
C GLY A 485 18.38 0.82 -13.47
N ALA A 486 19.10 1.60 -12.65
CA ALA A 486 18.55 2.68 -11.84
C ALA A 486 19.18 4.01 -12.24
N TYR A 487 18.41 4.90 -12.87
CA TYR A 487 18.89 6.19 -13.36
C TYR A 487 17.76 7.18 -13.62
N GLU A 488 18.13 8.43 -13.79
CA GLU A 488 17.23 9.51 -14.19
C GLU A 488 17.65 10.08 -15.54
N ILE A 489 16.68 10.47 -16.35
CA ILE A 489 16.90 11.18 -17.62
C ILE A 489 16.13 12.49 -17.58
N GLU A 490 16.79 13.60 -17.80
CA GLU A 490 16.17 14.89 -18.07
C GLU A 490 16.37 15.24 -19.56
N LEU A 491 15.28 15.48 -20.26
CA LEU A 491 15.25 15.85 -21.67
C LEU A 491 14.64 17.24 -21.83
N THR A 492 15.33 18.08 -22.57
CA THR A 492 14.77 19.32 -23.12
C THR A 492 14.77 19.17 -24.65
N ILE A 493 13.60 19.20 -25.24
CA ILE A 493 13.40 18.94 -26.67
C ILE A 493 12.92 20.20 -27.34
N GLU A 494 13.80 20.78 -28.17
CA GLU A 494 13.50 21.88 -29.07
C GLU A 494 13.17 21.25 -30.44
N ASN A 495 11.89 21.25 -30.81
CA ASN A 495 11.47 20.72 -32.11
C ASN A 495 11.62 21.79 -33.18
N GLN A 496 12.11 21.37 -34.34
CA GLN A 496 12.19 22.24 -35.51
C GLN A 496 11.22 21.85 -36.64
N TYR A 497 11.03 20.54 -36.89
CA TYR A 497 10.25 20.07 -38.05
C TYR A 497 9.70 18.67 -37.92
N ALA A 498 9.85 17.97 -36.81
CA ALA A 498 9.37 16.58 -36.67
C ALA A 498 7.89 16.56 -36.26
N ASP A 499 7.11 15.69 -36.89
CA ASP A 499 5.72 15.41 -36.48
C ASP A 499 5.68 14.60 -35.19
N VAL A 500 6.62 13.63 -35.03
CA VAL A 500 6.74 12.76 -33.87
C VAL A 500 8.18 12.73 -33.38
N ILE A 501 8.35 12.84 -32.08
CA ILE A 501 9.63 12.64 -31.39
C ILE A 501 9.48 11.39 -30.53
N GLY A 502 10.38 10.41 -30.73
CA GLY A 502 10.39 9.16 -29.95
C GLY A 502 11.72 8.97 -29.24
N PHE A 503 11.66 8.30 -28.11
CA PHE A 503 12.82 7.77 -27.41
C PHE A 503 12.49 6.41 -26.82
N ARG A 504 13.48 5.54 -26.84
CA ARG A 504 13.32 4.15 -26.47
C ARG A 504 14.39 3.74 -25.49
N LEU A 505 13.97 3.18 -24.36
CA LEU A 505 14.83 2.43 -23.46
C LEU A 505 14.84 1.00 -23.94
N TYR A 506 16.01 0.41 -24.18
CA TYR A 506 16.11 -0.95 -24.69
C TYR A 506 17.40 -1.63 -24.23
N ASN A 507 17.42 -2.95 -24.27
CA ASN A 507 18.59 -3.77 -23.94
C ASN A 507 18.94 -4.74 -25.09
N ASP A 508 20.04 -5.45 -24.93
CA ASP A 508 20.56 -6.39 -25.96
C ASP A 508 19.69 -7.66 -26.13
N LYS A 509 18.67 -7.86 -25.29
CA LYS A 509 17.69 -8.96 -25.42
C LYS A 509 16.48 -8.60 -26.27
N GLY A 510 16.38 -7.35 -26.72
CA GLY A 510 15.23 -6.84 -27.46
C GLY A 510 14.04 -6.45 -26.56
N GLU A 511 14.25 -6.35 -25.27
CA GLU A 511 13.28 -5.79 -24.33
C GLU A 511 13.33 -4.27 -24.45
N GLU A 512 12.15 -3.62 -24.52
CA GLU A 512 12.05 -2.19 -24.77
C GLU A 512 10.84 -1.54 -24.12
N VAL A 513 11.00 -0.27 -23.70
CA VAL A 513 9.91 0.68 -23.43
C VAL A 513 10.01 1.78 -24.48
N ASP A 514 9.00 1.90 -25.33
CA ASP A 514 8.94 2.90 -26.39
C ASP A 514 8.07 4.09 -25.95
N MET A 515 8.59 5.29 -26.04
CA MET A 515 7.91 6.53 -25.66
C MET A 515 7.90 7.48 -26.83
N GLN A 516 6.74 8.07 -27.12
CA GLN A 516 6.54 8.95 -28.25
C GLN A 516 5.77 10.19 -27.84
N TYR A 517 6.14 11.32 -28.40
CA TYR A 517 5.40 12.57 -28.32
C TYR A 517 5.00 13.01 -29.73
N ASP A 518 3.69 13.02 -29.98
CA ASP A 518 3.10 13.59 -31.18
C ASP A 518 3.01 15.11 -31.01
N MET A 519 3.72 15.84 -31.85
CA MET A 519 3.84 17.30 -31.76
C MET A 519 2.53 18.01 -32.18
N LYS A 520 1.76 17.39 -33.06
CA LYS A 520 0.50 17.97 -33.55
C LYS A 520 -0.63 17.75 -32.56
N GLU A 521 -0.76 16.51 -32.06
CA GLU A 521 -1.80 16.13 -31.10
C GLU A 521 -1.44 16.52 -29.66
N LYS A 522 -0.19 16.97 -29.40
CA LYS A 522 0.37 17.21 -28.08
C LYS A 522 0.19 16.02 -27.14
N LYS A 523 0.37 14.83 -27.68
CA LYS A 523 0.07 13.57 -27.03
C LYS A 523 1.35 12.81 -26.73
N PHE A 524 1.59 12.53 -25.46
CA PHE A 524 2.64 11.63 -25.00
C PHE A 524 2.09 10.20 -24.87
N SER A 525 2.88 9.21 -25.26
CA SER A 525 2.56 7.79 -25.09
C SER A 525 3.74 6.99 -24.58
N MET A 526 3.44 5.93 -23.85
CA MET A 526 4.43 4.97 -23.33
C MET A 526 3.94 3.55 -23.61
N ASP A 527 4.75 2.77 -24.32
CA ASP A 527 4.46 1.38 -24.67
C ASP A 527 5.38 0.42 -23.93
N ARG A 528 4.80 -0.38 -23.00
CA ARG A 528 5.53 -1.40 -22.25
C ARG A 528 5.26 -2.84 -22.70
N ARG A 529 4.58 -3.03 -23.82
CA ARG A 529 4.19 -4.37 -24.31
C ARG A 529 5.37 -5.30 -24.61
N LYS A 530 6.58 -4.74 -24.71
CA LYS A 530 7.83 -5.47 -24.92
C LYS A 530 8.88 -5.21 -23.84
N SER A 531 8.47 -4.79 -22.65
CA SER A 531 9.40 -4.34 -21.60
C SER A 531 10.11 -5.47 -20.82
N GLY A 532 10.04 -6.70 -21.29
CA GLY A 532 10.68 -7.86 -20.70
C GLY A 532 9.70 -8.96 -20.30
N ASP A 533 9.69 -9.38 -19.06
CA ASP A 533 8.77 -10.40 -18.55
C ASP A 533 7.37 -9.80 -18.36
N VAL A 534 6.61 -9.76 -19.44
CA VAL A 534 5.26 -9.18 -19.50
C VAL A 534 4.15 -10.24 -19.57
N GLY A 535 4.52 -11.53 -19.66
CA GLY A 535 3.60 -12.65 -19.88
C GLY A 535 2.93 -13.18 -18.62
N PHE A 536 3.24 -12.65 -17.43
CA PHE A 536 2.69 -13.13 -16.17
C PHE A 536 1.20 -12.82 -15.98
N ASN A 537 0.69 -11.79 -16.67
CA ASN A 537 -0.73 -11.44 -16.69
C ASN A 537 -1.07 -10.69 -17.98
N GLU A 538 -2.21 -11.01 -18.61
CA GLU A 538 -2.64 -10.44 -19.90
C GLU A 538 -2.94 -8.93 -19.84
N ASN A 539 -3.26 -8.39 -18.68
CA ASN A 539 -3.56 -6.97 -18.49
C ASN A 539 -2.31 -6.11 -18.27
N PHE A 540 -1.12 -6.73 -18.07
CA PHE A 540 0.10 -5.97 -17.82
C PHE A 540 0.66 -5.32 -19.08
N PRO A 541 0.79 -5.99 -20.25
CA PRO A 541 1.26 -5.37 -21.49
C PRO A 541 0.29 -4.28 -21.96
N MET A 542 0.73 -3.01 -21.97
CA MET A 542 -0.14 -1.88 -22.29
C MET A 542 0.60 -0.76 -23.02
N LEU A 543 -0.11 -0.07 -23.91
CA LEU A 543 0.22 1.26 -24.43
C LEU A 543 -0.66 2.28 -23.69
N THR A 544 -0.05 3.16 -22.91
CA THR A 544 -0.72 4.28 -22.25
C THR A 544 -0.45 5.58 -22.97
N TRP A 545 -1.30 6.59 -22.79
CA TRP A 545 -1.12 7.89 -23.40
C TRP A 545 -1.89 8.99 -22.68
N THR A 546 -1.41 10.23 -22.83
CA THR A 546 -2.08 11.43 -22.31
C THR A 546 -1.77 12.64 -23.18
N ALA A 547 -2.63 13.66 -23.14
CA ALA A 547 -2.26 14.99 -23.59
C ALA A 547 -1.33 15.64 -22.53
N ILE A 548 -0.35 16.43 -22.98
CA ILE A 548 0.43 17.30 -22.10
C ILE A 548 -0.18 18.70 -22.16
N GLU A 549 -0.86 19.09 -21.10
CA GLU A 549 -1.52 20.39 -20.95
C GLU A 549 -0.48 21.48 -20.60
N SER A 550 0.42 21.76 -21.54
CA SER A 550 1.41 22.82 -21.38
C SER A 550 1.25 23.85 -22.48
N GLY A 551 1.26 25.12 -22.13
CA GLY A 551 1.23 26.23 -23.08
C GLY A 551 2.60 26.56 -23.71
N LYS A 552 3.57 25.65 -23.65
CA LYS A 552 4.97 25.90 -24.04
C LYS A 552 5.31 25.24 -25.39
N ASP A 553 6.18 25.91 -26.19
CA ASP A 553 6.70 25.37 -27.44
C ASP A 553 7.85 24.35 -27.24
N GLU A 554 8.41 24.28 -26.04
CA GLU A 554 9.50 23.40 -25.65
C GLU A 554 8.97 22.29 -24.76
N LEU A 555 9.22 21.03 -25.11
CA LEU A 555 8.87 19.89 -24.28
C LEU A 555 10.01 19.56 -23.31
N LYS A 556 9.71 19.54 -22.02
CA LYS A 556 10.59 19.03 -20.97
C LYS A 556 10.03 17.73 -20.44
N LEU A 557 10.87 16.70 -20.44
CA LEU A 557 10.54 15.40 -19.88
C LEU A 557 11.58 15.02 -18.84
N ARG A 558 11.11 14.43 -17.76
CA ARG A 558 11.94 13.85 -16.71
C ARG A 558 11.49 12.41 -16.47
N LEU A 559 12.41 11.47 -16.60
CA LEU A 559 12.14 10.04 -16.47
C LEU A 559 12.90 9.50 -15.27
N PHE A 560 12.19 8.78 -14.41
CA PHE A 560 12.77 7.98 -13.34
C PHE A 560 12.69 6.52 -13.73
N VAL A 561 13.86 5.90 -13.93
CA VAL A 561 13.98 4.50 -14.34
C VAL A 561 14.54 3.70 -13.18
N ASP A 562 13.85 2.63 -12.81
CA ASP A 562 14.31 1.64 -11.84
C ASP A 562 14.16 0.24 -12.44
N LYS A 563 14.60 -0.79 -11.72
CA LYS A 563 14.67 -2.17 -12.24
C LYS A 563 13.35 -2.73 -12.77
N SER A 564 12.23 -2.22 -12.32
CA SER A 564 10.89 -2.71 -12.69
C SER A 564 9.91 -1.60 -13.05
N SER A 565 10.34 -0.34 -13.15
CA SER A 565 9.46 0.79 -13.40
C SER A 565 10.09 1.90 -14.21
N VAL A 566 9.23 2.67 -14.89
CA VAL A 566 9.53 3.96 -15.52
C VAL A 566 8.42 4.93 -15.15
N GLU A 567 8.78 6.02 -14.47
CA GLU A 567 7.87 7.15 -14.25
C GLU A 567 8.29 8.32 -15.12
N ALA A 568 7.37 8.86 -15.93
CA ALA A 568 7.62 9.98 -16.84
C ALA A 568 6.81 11.22 -16.42
N PHE A 569 7.48 12.35 -16.34
CA PHE A 569 6.91 13.65 -16.02
C PHE A 569 7.13 14.61 -17.19
N GLY A 570 6.07 15.27 -17.64
CA GLY A 570 6.11 16.23 -18.74
C GLY A 570 5.77 17.63 -18.25
N ASP A 571 6.69 18.58 -18.45
CA ASP A 571 6.59 20.00 -18.06
C ASP A 571 6.25 20.25 -16.58
N GLY A 572 6.60 19.33 -15.71
CA GLY A 572 6.44 19.40 -14.26
C GLY A 572 5.31 18.53 -13.70
#